data_f6181d8161dffd98f1dc2dbe4da3ab64
#
_entry.id   f6181d8161dffd98f1dc2dbe4da3ab64
#
_cell.length_a   1.000
_cell.length_b   1.000
_cell.length_c   1.000
_cell.angle_alpha   90.00
_cell.angle_beta   90.00
_cell.angle_gamma   90.00
#
_symmetry.space_group_name_H-M   'P 1'
#
loop_
_entity.id
_entity.type
_entity.pdbx_description
1 polymer ?
#
loop_
_entity_poly.entity_id
_entity_poly.type
_entity_poly.pdbx_seq_one_letter_code
_entity_poly.pdbx_strand_id
1 'polypeptide(L)'
;MPDPIKFISIDPINGMTQKKPGIVCNLINGEWVTTDNIRKDIVDPMNGEHFLQIPDTTDHSNFINDINLQKSFGTHNPLYKPERYLMLGEVCAKAAALMAKPEVEHYFTKLIQRVMPKEYNQCRGEVIVTRIFLENFSGDGVRFLGRGFSNPGDHQ
;
A
#
# COMPACT_ATOMS: atom_id res chain seq x y z
N MET A 1 13.43 -1.39 -11.51
CA MET A 1 12.60 -1.52 -10.30
C MET A 1 12.89 -2.87 -9.68
N PRO A 2 13.10 -2.98 -8.37
CA PRO A 2 13.20 -4.29 -7.74
C PRO A 2 11.90 -5.04 -7.99
N ASP A 3 12.02 -6.34 -8.29
CA ASP A 3 10.89 -7.22 -8.54
C ASP A 3 9.98 -7.22 -7.29
N PRO A 4 8.72 -6.76 -7.38
CA PRO A 4 7.81 -6.73 -6.23
C PRO A 4 7.51 -8.11 -5.66
N ILE A 5 7.87 -9.16 -6.37
CA ILE A 5 7.70 -10.56 -5.95
C ILE A 5 8.81 -11.02 -5.00
N LYS A 6 9.94 -10.29 -4.91
CA LYS A 6 11.07 -10.72 -4.04
C LYS A 6 10.72 -10.81 -2.56
N PHE A 7 9.83 -9.99 -2.03
CA PHE A 7 9.41 -10.08 -0.63
C PHE A 7 8.42 -11.22 -0.37
N ILE A 8 7.74 -11.73 -1.39
CA ILE A 8 6.86 -12.90 -1.28
C ILE A 8 7.65 -14.19 -1.05
N SER A 9 8.96 -14.19 -1.35
CA SER A 9 9.84 -15.32 -1.09
C SER A 9 10.14 -15.55 0.39
N ILE A 10 9.79 -14.60 1.25
CA ILE A 10 9.96 -14.71 2.71
C ILE A 10 8.65 -15.22 3.29
N ASP A 11 8.63 -16.44 3.79
CA ASP A 11 7.46 -16.99 4.49
C ASP A 11 7.11 -16.12 5.70
N PRO A 12 5.91 -15.52 5.77
CA PRO A 12 5.53 -14.66 6.89
C PRO A 12 5.45 -15.41 8.23
N ILE A 13 5.28 -16.73 8.21
CA ILE A 13 5.14 -17.53 9.42
C ILE A 13 6.50 -18.01 9.93
N ASN A 14 7.32 -18.60 9.06
CA ASN A 14 8.56 -19.23 9.46
C ASN A 14 9.83 -18.50 9.00
N GLY A 15 9.70 -17.62 8.00
CA GLY A 15 10.83 -16.89 7.43
C GLY A 15 11.22 -15.62 8.19
N MET A 16 10.30 -15.06 8.98
CA MET A 16 10.52 -13.88 9.80
C MET A 16 10.61 -14.30 11.26
N THR A 17 11.74 -14.05 11.89
CA THR A 17 12.01 -14.44 13.29
C THR A 17 12.65 -13.29 14.04
N GLN A 18 12.73 -13.38 15.36
CA GLN A 18 13.43 -12.38 16.18
C GLN A 18 14.90 -12.20 15.76
N LYS A 19 15.57 -13.29 15.33
CA LYS A 19 16.96 -13.22 14.83
C LYS A 19 17.06 -12.69 13.41
N LYS A 20 16.00 -12.79 12.63
CA LYS A 20 15.91 -12.35 11.24
C LYS A 20 14.54 -11.72 10.99
N PRO A 21 14.28 -10.51 11.51
CA PRO A 21 13.00 -9.87 11.33
C PRO A 21 12.79 -9.47 9.85
N GLY A 22 11.54 -9.46 9.44
CA GLY A 22 11.15 -8.81 8.19
C GLY A 22 11.38 -7.30 8.30
N ILE A 23 11.78 -6.67 7.21
CA ILE A 23 12.07 -5.24 7.18
C ILE A 23 11.13 -4.56 6.20
N VAL A 24 10.31 -3.64 6.70
CA VAL A 24 9.49 -2.76 5.87
C VAL A 24 10.28 -1.50 5.53
N CYS A 25 10.16 -1.03 4.31
CA CYS A 25 10.82 0.18 3.82
C CYS A 25 9.79 1.22 3.42
N ASN A 26 10.14 2.49 3.49
CA ASN A 26 9.39 3.56 2.87
C ASN A 26 9.75 3.66 1.38
N LEU A 27 8.79 4.00 0.55
CA LEU A 27 9.03 4.34 -0.85
C LEU A 27 9.02 5.87 -0.97
N ILE A 28 10.17 6.46 -1.27
CA ILE A 28 10.34 7.91 -1.39
C ILE A 28 11.04 8.19 -2.72
N ASN A 29 10.45 9.05 -3.52
CA ASN A 29 11.01 9.44 -4.83
C ASN A 29 11.36 8.24 -5.74
N GLY A 30 10.55 7.18 -5.68
CA GLY A 30 10.76 5.96 -6.46
C GLY A 30 11.82 4.99 -5.91
N GLU A 31 12.43 5.30 -4.77
CA GLU A 31 13.44 4.46 -4.13
C GLU A 31 12.94 3.88 -2.80
N TRP A 32 13.31 2.63 -2.54
CA TRP A 32 13.05 1.99 -1.25
C TRP A 32 14.09 2.44 -0.24
N VAL A 33 13.64 3.23 0.75
CA VAL A 33 14.49 3.79 1.78
C VAL A 33 14.30 3.03 3.08
N THR A 34 15.40 2.49 3.58
CA THR A 34 15.50 2.00 4.95
C THR A 34 15.97 3.16 5.82
N THR A 35 15.10 3.75 6.62
CA THR A 35 15.52 4.71 7.64
C THR A 35 16.27 3.95 8.73
N ASP A 36 17.60 4.07 8.74
CA ASP A 36 18.46 3.23 9.58
C ASP A 36 18.35 3.49 11.08
N ASN A 37 17.71 4.57 11.52
CA ASN A 37 17.88 5.06 12.88
C ASN A 37 16.67 4.90 13.82
N ILE A 38 15.46 4.73 13.32
CA ILE A 38 14.30 4.58 14.21
C ILE A 38 13.34 3.56 13.56
N ARG A 39 13.34 2.35 14.10
CA ARG A 39 12.44 1.29 13.72
C ARG A 39 11.58 0.88 14.88
N LYS A 40 10.33 0.60 14.61
CA LYS A 40 9.40 0.03 15.57
C LYS A 40 9.27 -1.46 15.31
N ASP A 41 9.51 -2.24 16.36
CA ASP A 41 9.33 -3.67 16.31
C ASP A 41 7.84 -4.03 16.41
N ILE A 42 7.41 -4.93 15.55
CA ILE A 42 6.09 -5.56 15.61
C ILE A 42 6.24 -6.92 16.26
N VAL A 43 5.45 -7.12 17.29
CA VAL A 43 5.47 -8.33 18.12
C VAL A 43 4.43 -9.31 17.57
N ASP A 44 4.79 -10.59 17.51
CA ASP A 44 3.86 -11.68 17.29
C ASP A 44 3.03 -11.88 18.55
N PRO A 45 1.73 -11.65 18.55
CA PRO A 45 0.91 -11.74 19.75
C PRO A 45 0.75 -13.17 20.27
N MET A 46 1.11 -14.18 19.49
CA MET A 46 1.02 -15.58 19.90
C MET A 46 2.18 -16.03 20.77
N ASN A 47 3.36 -15.42 20.62
CA ASN A 47 4.56 -15.83 21.36
C ASN A 47 5.34 -14.67 22.01
N GLY A 48 4.96 -13.42 21.72
CA GLY A 48 5.63 -12.24 22.25
C GLY A 48 6.97 -11.90 21.61
N GLU A 49 7.38 -12.59 20.54
CA GLU A 49 8.64 -12.36 19.86
C GLU A 49 8.49 -11.29 18.76
N HIS A 50 9.51 -10.45 18.61
CA HIS A 50 9.59 -9.52 17.49
C HIS A 50 9.83 -10.29 16.19
N PHE A 51 9.11 -9.97 15.15
CA PHE A 51 9.26 -10.64 13.85
C PHE A 51 9.30 -9.71 12.65
N LEU A 52 8.86 -8.47 12.82
CA LEU A 52 8.78 -7.47 11.77
C LEU A 52 9.26 -6.13 12.29
N GLN A 53 9.97 -5.38 11.47
CA GLN A 53 10.40 -4.02 11.77
C GLN A 53 9.81 -3.06 10.75
N ILE A 54 9.15 -2.03 11.23
CA ILE A 54 8.61 -0.95 10.41
C ILE A 54 9.37 0.35 10.69
N PRO A 55 9.51 1.25 9.71
CA PRO A 55 10.09 2.56 9.95
C PRO A 55 9.17 3.36 10.89
N ASP A 56 9.73 3.94 11.95
CA ASP A 56 9.02 4.92 12.78
C ASP A 56 9.22 6.31 12.16
N THR A 57 8.34 6.65 11.24
CA THR A 57 8.46 7.87 10.45
C THR A 57 7.90 9.05 11.23
N THR A 58 8.75 9.74 11.97
CA THR A 58 8.40 10.96 12.72
C THR A 58 8.64 12.22 11.89
N ASP A 59 9.62 12.21 10.99
CA ASP A 59 9.88 13.31 10.07
C ASP A 59 9.24 13.01 8.70
N HIS A 60 8.28 13.83 8.33
CA HIS A 60 7.54 13.72 7.07
C HIS A 60 8.06 14.63 5.95
N SER A 61 9.13 15.38 6.21
CA SER A 61 9.66 16.40 5.29
C SER A 61 10.02 15.82 3.93
N ASN A 62 10.61 14.62 3.89
CA ASN A 62 10.98 13.96 2.65
C ASN A 62 9.76 13.57 1.80
N PHE A 63 8.66 13.12 2.43
CA PHE A 63 7.42 12.80 1.73
C PHE A 63 6.75 14.06 1.19
N ILE A 64 6.73 15.14 1.97
CA ILE A 64 6.19 16.43 1.55
C ILE A 64 7.00 16.99 0.38
N ASN A 65 8.32 16.90 0.44
CA ASN A 65 9.19 17.34 -0.64
C ASN A 65 8.98 16.51 -1.91
N ASP A 66 8.82 15.19 -1.80
CA ASP A 66 8.53 14.31 -2.94
C ASP A 66 7.19 14.69 -3.60
N ILE A 67 6.16 14.91 -2.81
CA ILE A 67 4.86 15.39 -3.30
C ILE A 67 4.99 16.75 -4.00
N ASN A 68 5.75 17.67 -3.43
CA ASN A 68 5.97 19.01 -3.98
C ASN A 68 6.76 18.99 -5.29
N LEU A 69 7.68 18.04 -5.46
CA LEU A 69 8.44 17.85 -6.70
C LEU A 69 7.55 17.38 -7.86
N GLN A 70 6.40 16.79 -7.57
CA GLN A 70 5.44 16.33 -8.57
C GLN A 70 4.62 17.51 -9.18
N LYS A 71 5.27 18.62 -9.44
CA LYS A 71 4.63 19.84 -9.99
C LYS A 71 3.93 19.62 -11.32
N SER A 72 4.34 18.61 -12.09
CA SER A 72 3.71 18.25 -13.36
C SER A 72 2.23 17.89 -13.23
N PHE A 73 1.78 17.47 -12.07
CA PHE A 73 0.38 17.12 -11.81
C PHE A 73 -0.47 18.33 -11.37
N GLY A 74 0.15 19.48 -11.02
CA GLY A 74 -0.54 20.71 -10.60
C GLY A 74 -1.43 20.54 -9.38
N THR A 75 -2.32 21.51 -9.18
CA THR A 75 -3.28 21.46 -8.08
C THR A 75 -4.27 20.31 -8.27
N HIS A 76 -4.68 19.73 -7.16
CA HIS A 76 -5.62 18.62 -7.14
C HIS A 76 -7.04 19.12 -7.45
N ASN A 77 -7.35 19.25 -8.72
CA ASN A 77 -8.73 19.50 -9.16
C ASN A 77 -9.07 18.56 -10.32
N PRO A 78 -10.00 17.62 -10.13
CA PRO A 78 -10.38 16.63 -11.15
C PRO A 78 -10.96 17.27 -12.42
N LEU A 79 -11.57 18.44 -12.32
CA LEU A 79 -12.15 19.15 -13.45
C LEU A 79 -11.07 19.69 -14.41
N TYR A 80 -9.90 20.04 -13.88
CA TYR A 80 -8.80 20.57 -14.68
C TYR A 80 -7.76 19.54 -15.12
N LYS A 81 -7.69 18.37 -14.47
CA LYS A 81 -6.71 17.32 -14.79
C LYS A 81 -7.28 15.91 -14.66
N PRO A 82 -8.25 15.56 -15.50
CA PRO A 82 -8.85 14.22 -15.49
C PRO A 82 -7.83 13.11 -15.77
N GLU A 83 -6.75 13.40 -16.53
CA GLU A 83 -5.68 12.45 -16.86
C GLU A 83 -5.00 11.89 -15.60
N ARG A 84 -4.88 12.71 -14.56
CA ARG A 84 -4.32 12.28 -13.28
C ARG A 84 -5.13 11.15 -12.64
N TYR A 85 -6.46 11.27 -12.68
CA TYR A 85 -7.34 10.24 -12.14
C TYR A 85 -7.25 8.96 -12.94
N LEU A 86 -7.15 9.06 -14.27
CA LEU A 86 -6.95 7.89 -15.12
C LEU A 86 -5.62 7.19 -14.79
N MET A 87 -4.54 7.95 -14.66
CA MET A 87 -3.22 7.42 -14.29
C MET A 87 -3.25 6.72 -12.92
N LEU A 88 -3.83 7.36 -11.90
CA LEU A 88 -3.95 6.76 -10.57
C LEU A 88 -4.87 5.54 -10.59
N GLY A 89 -5.93 5.57 -11.40
CA GLY A 89 -6.79 4.42 -11.63
C GLY A 89 -6.04 3.24 -12.26
N GLU A 90 -5.11 3.49 -13.18
CA GLU A 90 -4.25 2.43 -13.73
C GLU A 90 -3.32 1.83 -12.67
N VAL A 91 -2.79 2.65 -11.76
CA VAL A 91 -1.99 2.16 -10.61
C VAL A 91 -2.83 1.26 -9.72
N CYS A 92 -4.07 1.68 -9.39
CA CYS A 92 -5.00 0.87 -8.61
C CYS A 92 -5.35 -0.46 -9.31
N ALA A 93 -5.60 -0.42 -10.62
CA ALA A 93 -5.87 -1.62 -11.41
C ALA A 93 -4.70 -2.61 -11.39
N LYS A 94 -3.47 -2.11 -11.56
CA LYS A 94 -2.26 -2.95 -11.49
C LYS A 94 -2.05 -3.54 -10.10
N ALA A 95 -2.27 -2.75 -9.05
CA ALA A 95 -2.18 -3.22 -7.67
C ALA A 95 -3.23 -4.32 -7.39
N ALA A 96 -4.48 -4.11 -7.82
CA ALA A 96 -5.54 -5.10 -7.68
C ALA A 96 -5.20 -6.41 -8.43
N ALA A 97 -4.71 -6.30 -9.66
CA ALA A 97 -4.29 -7.46 -10.44
C ALA A 97 -3.12 -8.24 -9.80
N LEU A 98 -2.19 -7.54 -9.14
CA LEU A 98 -1.13 -8.19 -8.37
C LEU A 98 -1.69 -8.88 -7.13
N MET A 99 -2.60 -8.24 -6.39
CA MET A 99 -3.24 -8.82 -5.21
C MET A 99 -4.14 -10.01 -5.54
N ALA A 100 -4.63 -10.12 -6.77
CA ALA A 100 -5.41 -11.26 -7.24
C ALA A 100 -4.56 -12.52 -7.50
N LYS A 101 -3.23 -12.41 -7.56
CA LYS A 101 -2.36 -13.58 -7.72
C LYS A 101 -2.43 -14.45 -6.46
N PRO A 102 -2.62 -15.77 -6.60
CA PRO A 102 -2.80 -16.66 -5.45
C PRO A 102 -1.65 -16.58 -4.42
N GLU A 103 -0.40 -16.48 -4.90
CA GLU A 103 0.78 -16.36 -4.06
C GLU A 103 0.81 -15.06 -3.28
N VAL A 104 0.34 -13.95 -3.85
CA VAL A 104 0.26 -12.63 -3.21
C VAL A 104 -0.87 -12.62 -2.18
N GLU A 105 -2.05 -13.10 -2.58
CA GLU A 105 -3.21 -13.23 -1.67
C GLU A 105 -2.85 -14.08 -0.46
N HIS A 106 -2.23 -15.23 -0.68
CA HIS A 106 -1.80 -16.13 0.40
C HIS A 106 -0.76 -15.48 1.32
N TYR A 107 0.22 -14.79 0.76
CA TYR A 107 1.25 -14.09 1.52
C TYR A 107 0.65 -13.07 2.48
N PHE A 108 -0.18 -12.15 1.97
CA PHE A 108 -0.81 -11.14 2.81
C PHE A 108 -1.78 -11.74 3.82
N THR A 109 -2.53 -12.78 3.44
CA THR A 109 -3.40 -13.52 4.37
C THR A 109 -2.59 -14.05 5.56
N LYS A 110 -1.45 -14.69 5.30
CA LYS A 110 -0.57 -15.21 6.36
C LYS A 110 0.05 -14.11 7.21
N LEU A 111 0.45 -13.00 6.59
CA LEU A 111 1.01 -11.86 7.31
C LEU A 111 -0.04 -11.23 8.25
N ILE A 112 -1.27 -11.01 7.77
CA ILE A 112 -2.39 -10.53 8.60
C ILE A 112 -2.65 -11.51 9.74
N GLN A 113 -2.72 -12.80 9.47
CA GLN A 113 -2.96 -13.84 10.47
C GLN A 113 -1.90 -13.83 11.58
N ARG A 114 -0.66 -13.50 11.25
CA ARG A 114 0.42 -13.39 12.23
C ARG A 114 0.36 -12.12 13.06
N VAL A 115 0.09 -10.98 12.43
CA VAL A 115 -0.03 -9.69 13.14
C VAL A 115 -1.26 -9.65 14.04
N MET A 116 -2.35 -10.24 13.56
CA MET A 116 -3.64 -10.27 14.25
C MET A 116 -4.23 -11.68 14.13
N PRO A 117 -4.03 -12.54 15.14
CA PRO A 117 -4.47 -13.93 15.10
C PRO A 117 -5.97 -14.06 14.87
N LYS A 118 -6.34 -14.51 13.69
CA LYS A 118 -7.71 -14.77 13.24
C LYS A 118 -7.73 -16.06 12.43
N GLU A 119 -8.95 -16.55 12.20
CA GLU A 119 -9.16 -17.64 11.27
C GLU A 119 -8.71 -17.25 9.86
N TYR A 120 -8.16 -18.20 9.09
CA TYR A 120 -7.55 -17.96 7.79
C TYR A 120 -8.50 -17.26 6.81
N ASN A 121 -9.76 -17.69 6.73
CA ASN A 121 -10.72 -17.11 5.79
C ASN A 121 -11.12 -15.69 6.18
N GLN A 122 -11.07 -15.33 7.46
CA GLN A 122 -11.28 -13.96 7.91
C GLN A 122 -10.13 -13.05 7.44
N CYS A 123 -8.88 -13.50 7.62
CA CYS A 123 -7.71 -12.78 7.13
C CYS A 123 -7.72 -12.66 5.60
N ARG A 124 -8.08 -13.73 4.90
CA ARG A 124 -8.24 -13.74 3.45
C ARG A 124 -9.32 -12.75 2.99
N GLY A 125 -10.41 -12.67 3.72
CA GLY A 125 -11.48 -11.71 3.48
C GLY A 125 -10.98 -10.26 3.47
N GLU A 126 -10.08 -9.90 4.38
CA GLU A 126 -9.48 -8.55 4.43
C GLU A 126 -8.64 -8.25 3.17
N VAL A 127 -7.87 -9.22 2.69
CA VAL A 127 -7.10 -9.09 1.43
C VAL A 127 -8.04 -8.91 0.24
N ILE A 128 -9.09 -9.72 0.15
CA ILE A 128 -10.10 -9.63 -0.92
C ILE A 128 -10.80 -8.28 -0.91
N VAL A 129 -11.24 -7.80 0.26
CA VAL A 129 -11.90 -6.50 0.39
C VAL A 129 -10.96 -5.37 -0.04
N THR A 130 -9.70 -5.41 0.38
CA THR A 130 -8.69 -4.43 -0.04
C THR A 130 -8.53 -4.41 -1.57
N ARG A 131 -8.47 -5.58 -2.20
CA ARG A 131 -8.43 -5.70 -3.66
C ARG A 131 -9.66 -5.09 -4.32
N ILE A 132 -10.87 -5.39 -3.82
CA ILE A 132 -12.12 -4.83 -4.34
C ILE A 132 -12.13 -3.30 -4.25
N PHE A 133 -11.63 -2.72 -3.16
CA PHE A 133 -11.49 -1.27 -3.06
C PHE A 133 -10.55 -0.71 -4.13
N LEU A 134 -9.42 -1.35 -4.40
CA LEU A 134 -8.53 -0.94 -5.48
C LEU A 134 -9.21 -1.04 -6.85
N GLU A 135 -10.00 -2.09 -7.08
CA GLU A 135 -10.79 -2.26 -8.32
C GLU A 135 -11.83 -1.12 -8.47
N ASN A 136 -12.48 -0.71 -7.38
CA ASN A 136 -13.45 0.39 -7.39
C ASN A 136 -12.82 1.74 -7.76
N PHE A 137 -11.53 1.94 -7.48
CA PHE A 137 -10.77 3.13 -7.87
C PHE A 137 -10.05 2.97 -9.21
N SER A 138 -10.52 2.07 -10.06
CA SER A 138 -9.96 1.80 -11.39
C SER A 138 -11.05 1.82 -12.46
N GLY A 139 -10.64 1.74 -13.72
CA GLY A 139 -11.54 1.57 -14.86
C GLY A 139 -12.57 2.69 -15.00
N ASP A 140 -13.83 2.33 -15.21
CA ASP A 140 -14.92 3.28 -15.44
C ASP A 140 -15.32 4.08 -14.19
N GLY A 141 -15.11 3.52 -12.99
CA GLY A 141 -15.33 4.25 -11.74
C GLY A 141 -14.51 5.53 -11.66
N VAL A 142 -13.24 5.47 -12.05
CA VAL A 142 -12.35 6.64 -12.09
C VAL A 142 -12.76 7.62 -13.17
N ARG A 143 -13.17 7.14 -14.33
CA ARG A 143 -13.69 7.99 -15.42
C ARG A 143 -14.96 8.70 -15.02
N PHE A 144 -15.84 8.03 -14.29
CA PHE A 144 -17.05 8.62 -13.75
C PHE A 144 -16.74 9.74 -12.75
N LEU A 145 -15.83 9.51 -11.81
CA LEU A 145 -15.37 10.51 -10.86
C LEU A 145 -14.64 11.69 -11.57
N GLY A 146 -13.87 11.38 -12.60
CA GLY A 146 -13.14 12.38 -13.39
C GLY A 146 -14.04 13.30 -14.24
N ARG A 147 -15.29 12.91 -14.51
CA ARG A 147 -16.26 13.74 -15.24
C ARG A 147 -16.79 14.92 -14.42
N GLY A 148 -16.61 14.87 -13.10
CA GLY A 148 -17.04 15.90 -12.18
C GLY A 148 -18.57 16.10 -12.21
N PHE A 149 -19.16 16.15 -11.05
CA PHE A 149 -20.51 16.71 -10.92
C PHE A 149 -20.34 18.20 -10.65
N SER A 150 -20.63 19.04 -11.64
CA SER A 150 -20.81 20.45 -11.34
C SER A 150 -22.21 20.63 -10.77
N ASN A 151 -22.33 20.77 -9.47
CA ASN A 151 -23.52 21.40 -8.92
C ASN A 151 -23.46 22.88 -9.24
N PRO A 152 -24.58 23.49 -9.73
CA PRO A 152 -24.68 24.94 -9.83
C PRO A 152 -24.54 25.53 -8.42
N GLY A 153 -23.50 26.31 -8.20
CA GLY A 153 -23.20 26.93 -6.92
C GLY A 153 -21.75 27.41 -6.84
N ASP A 154 -21.52 28.36 -5.98
CA ASP A 154 -20.18 28.88 -5.72
C ASP A 154 -19.46 27.93 -4.77
N HIS A 155 -18.76 26.98 -5.34
CA HIS A 155 -17.93 26.02 -4.58
C HIS A 155 -16.48 26.51 -4.64
N GLN A 156 -16.15 27.47 -3.79
CA GLN A 156 -14.77 27.87 -3.52
C GLN A 156 -14.10 26.90 -2.55
#